data_7f407505d1c05f90292e27765d8748d7
#
_entry.id   7f407505d1c05f90292e27765d8748d7
#
_cell.length_a   1.000
_cell.length_b   1.000
_cell.length_c   1.000
_cell.angle_alpha   90.00
_cell.angle_beta   90.00
_cell.angle_gamma   90.00
#
_symmetry.space_group_name_H-M   'P 1'
#
loop_
_entity.id
_entity.type
_entity.pdbx_description
1 polymer ?
#
loop_
_entity_poly.entity_id
_entity_poly.type
_entity_poly.pdbx_seq_one_letter_code
_entity_poly.pdbx_strand_id
1 'polypeptide(L)'
;DESDYDSYFEDTMRAGHYENRKESVDIMIRSSQEIIRELIGYGVEFERRTEHSDDVIGDSDISRTYEYTREGAHSSPRILFHEDITGKEITGKLLARVKELDNVEIFEYTTMTDIIEEGGVCRGVVMQEQDGTSRAVRSAYTIVASGGIGGLYRHSTNFPHLTGDALEIAKKHGIRLEHTDYVQIHPTTLYSKTVSYTH
;
A
#
# COMPACT_ATOMS: atom_id res chain seq x y z
N ASP A 1 1.55 -11.92 17.50
CA ASP A 1 2.28 -12.77 18.47
C ASP A 1 3.52 -13.32 17.77
N GLU A 2 4.70 -13.19 18.40
CA GLU A 2 5.98 -13.68 17.85
C GLU A 2 5.98 -15.19 17.62
N SER A 3 5.15 -15.95 18.33
CA SER A 3 5.02 -17.39 18.14
C SER A 3 4.44 -17.79 16.77
N ASP A 4 3.80 -16.87 16.07
CA ASP A 4 3.22 -17.08 14.73
C ASP A 4 4.17 -16.65 13.58
N TYR A 5 5.33 -16.05 13.88
CA TYR A 5 6.22 -15.50 12.85
C TYR A 5 6.71 -16.55 11.86
N ASP A 6 7.12 -17.70 12.32
CA ASP A 6 7.64 -18.76 11.44
C ASP A 6 6.54 -19.31 10.53
N SER A 7 5.33 -19.47 11.06
CA SER A 7 4.16 -19.91 10.27
C SER A 7 3.74 -18.84 9.26
N TYR A 8 3.77 -17.57 9.65
CA TYR A 8 3.48 -16.46 8.75
C TYR A 8 4.53 -16.34 7.65
N PHE A 9 5.80 -16.52 7.99
CA PHE A 9 6.89 -16.52 7.01
C PHE A 9 6.69 -17.63 5.98
N GLU A 10 6.43 -18.86 6.42
CA GLU A 10 6.23 -20.00 5.53
C GLU A 10 4.98 -19.84 4.65
N ASP A 11 3.87 -19.35 5.20
CA ASP A 11 2.66 -19.05 4.44
C ASP A 11 2.94 -18.03 3.32
N THR A 12 3.68 -16.97 3.64
CA THR A 12 4.04 -15.92 2.68
C THR A 12 4.97 -16.45 1.59
N MET A 13 5.98 -17.21 1.96
CA MET A 13 6.91 -17.82 1.01
C MET A 13 6.20 -18.79 0.07
N ARG A 14 5.33 -19.63 0.61
CA ARG A 14 4.54 -20.59 -0.16
C ARG A 14 3.56 -19.89 -1.11
N ALA A 15 2.89 -18.84 -0.66
CA ALA A 15 1.98 -18.06 -1.50
C ALA A 15 2.68 -17.41 -2.69
N GLY A 16 3.92 -16.95 -2.49
CA GLY A 16 4.76 -16.42 -3.55
C GLY A 16 5.59 -17.46 -4.30
N HIS A 17 5.23 -18.76 -4.21
CA HIS A 17 5.96 -19.87 -4.86
C HIS A 17 7.47 -19.88 -4.57
N TYR A 18 7.88 -19.36 -3.42
CA TYR A 18 9.28 -19.20 -2.99
C TYR A 18 10.13 -18.27 -3.89
N GLU A 19 9.50 -17.45 -4.71
CA GLU A 19 10.18 -16.41 -5.51
C GLU A 19 10.41 -15.12 -4.71
N ASN A 20 9.80 -15.02 -3.55
CA ASN A 20 9.96 -13.89 -2.64
C ASN A 20 11.42 -13.74 -2.17
N ARG A 21 11.83 -12.50 -1.96
CA ARG A 21 13.07 -12.20 -1.26
C ARG A 21 12.88 -12.47 0.24
N LYS A 22 13.49 -13.54 0.74
CA LYS A 22 13.36 -14.01 2.14
C LYS A 22 13.62 -12.92 3.16
N GLU A 23 14.66 -12.13 2.94
CA GLU A 23 15.03 -11.02 3.82
C GLU A 23 13.94 -9.95 3.89
N SER A 24 13.32 -9.59 2.77
CA SER A 24 12.21 -8.63 2.73
C SER A 24 10.98 -9.17 3.45
N VAL A 25 10.68 -10.45 3.30
CA VAL A 25 9.56 -11.11 4.00
C VAL A 25 9.82 -11.13 5.52
N ASP A 26 11.03 -11.47 5.95
CA ASP A 26 11.40 -11.48 7.37
C ASP A 26 11.26 -10.09 8.01
N ILE A 27 11.78 -9.06 7.35
CA ILE A 27 11.65 -7.67 7.81
C ILE A 27 10.17 -7.28 7.92
N MET A 28 9.36 -7.55 6.89
CA MET A 28 7.93 -7.22 6.88
C MET A 28 7.20 -7.85 8.06
N ILE A 29 7.44 -9.14 8.32
CA ILE A 29 6.74 -9.88 9.38
C ILE A 29 7.18 -9.37 10.75
N ARG A 30 8.47 -9.22 11.00
CA ARG A 30 8.99 -8.80 12.32
C ARG A 30 8.61 -7.36 12.67
N SER A 31 8.53 -6.48 11.69
CA SER A 31 8.10 -5.08 11.91
C SER A 31 6.58 -4.92 12.00
N SER A 32 5.79 -5.94 11.67
CA SER A 32 4.33 -5.83 11.54
C SER A 32 3.64 -5.30 12.80
N GLN A 33 4.03 -5.76 13.98
CA GLN A 33 3.40 -5.31 15.23
C GLN A 33 3.71 -3.84 15.54
N GLU A 34 4.92 -3.39 15.27
CA GLU A 34 5.31 -1.99 15.46
C GLU A 34 4.53 -1.08 14.52
N ILE A 35 4.46 -1.42 13.24
CA ILE A 35 3.70 -0.68 12.23
C ILE A 35 2.22 -0.61 12.58
N ILE A 36 1.62 -1.69 13.07
CA ILE A 36 0.21 -1.67 13.51
C ILE A 36 0.01 -0.71 14.69
N ARG A 37 0.93 -0.69 15.66
CA ARG A 37 0.85 0.28 16.77
C ARG A 37 0.97 1.72 16.29
N GLU A 38 1.84 1.98 15.33
CA GLU A 38 1.96 3.30 14.70
C GLU A 38 0.66 3.71 13.99
N LEU A 39 0.06 2.83 13.20
CA LEU A 39 -1.21 3.09 12.51
C LEU A 39 -2.33 3.41 13.51
N ILE A 40 -2.44 2.65 14.59
CA ILE A 40 -3.38 2.93 15.68
C ILE A 40 -3.07 4.30 16.31
N GLY A 41 -1.80 4.61 16.53
CA GLY A 41 -1.35 5.91 17.04
C GLY A 41 -1.69 7.09 16.11
N TYR A 42 -1.80 6.86 14.81
CA TYR A 42 -2.27 7.83 13.83
C TYR A 42 -3.80 7.90 13.72
N GLY A 43 -4.51 7.09 14.50
CA GLY A 43 -5.97 7.10 14.58
C GLY A 43 -6.67 6.11 13.65
N VAL A 44 -5.94 5.14 13.09
CA VAL A 44 -6.56 4.04 12.33
C VAL A 44 -7.36 3.16 13.28
N GLU A 45 -8.61 2.90 12.92
CA GLU A 45 -9.53 2.09 13.69
C GLU A 45 -9.65 0.71 13.06
N PHE A 46 -9.35 -0.32 13.84
CA PHE A 46 -9.57 -1.72 13.46
C PHE A 46 -10.69 -2.31 14.29
N GLU A 47 -11.35 -3.37 13.80
CA GLU A 47 -12.42 -4.05 14.51
C GLU A 47 -11.95 -4.58 15.88
N ARG A 48 -12.75 -4.33 16.92
CA ARG A 48 -12.48 -4.76 18.28
C ARG A 48 -13.33 -5.95 18.65
N ARG A 49 -12.78 -6.83 19.46
CA ARG A 49 -13.55 -7.93 20.06
C ARG A 49 -14.62 -7.40 20.98
N THR A 50 -15.84 -7.91 20.82
CA THR A 50 -17.01 -7.49 21.61
C THR A 50 -16.89 -7.77 23.11
N GLU A 51 -16.04 -8.72 23.51
CA GLU A 51 -15.85 -9.10 24.91
C GLU A 51 -14.96 -8.14 25.71
N HIS A 52 -14.32 -7.16 25.07
CA HIS A 52 -13.37 -6.23 25.68
C HIS A 52 -13.63 -4.77 25.33
N SER A 53 -14.90 -4.41 25.10
CA SER A 53 -15.27 -3.05 24.68
C SER A 53 -15.02 -1.96 25.74
N ASP A 54 -14.81 -2.34 27.00
CA ASP A 54 -14.66 -1.40 28.12
C ASP A 54 -13.24 -1.29 28.71
N ASP A 55 -12.27 -2.07 28.21
CA ASP A 55 -10.92 -2.03 28.73
C ASP A 55 -10.07 -0.94 28.06
N VAL A 56 -9.56 -0.11 28.90
CA VAL A 56 -8.72 1.08 28.75
C VAL A 56 -7.71 0.96 27.59
N ILE A 57 -7.71 2.00 26.76
CA ILE A 57 -6.61 2.35 25.85
C ILE A 57 -5.31 2.40 26.67
N GLY A 58 -4.58 1.31 26.73
CA GLY A 58 -3.34 1.22 27.52
C GLY A 58 -2.71 -0.16 27.56
N ASP A 59 -3.38 -1.19 27.06
CA ASP A 59 -2.80 -2.52 27.08
C ASP A 59 -1.97 -2.77 25.83
N SER A 60 -0.75 -3.22 26.06
CA SER A 60 0.27 -3.52 25.07
C SER A 60 -0.04 -4.73 24.18
N ASP A 61 -1.13 -5.45 24.44
CA ASP A 61 -1.47 -6.70 23.76
C ASP A 61 -2.56 -6.50 22.69
N ILE A 62 -2.13 -6.07 21.50
CA ILE A 62 -2.98 -5.94 20.31
C ILE A 62 -3.77 -7.23 20.04
N SER A 63 -3.20 -8.40 20.35
CA SER A 63 -3.80 -9.70 20.04
C SER A 63 -5.10 -9.99 20.80
N ARG A 64 -5.29 -9.35 21.95
CA ARG A 64 -6.50 -9.51 22.78
C ARG A 64 -7.57 -8.48 22.47
N THR A 65 -7.16 -7.30 22.06
CA THR A 65 -8.05 -6.15 21.86
C THR A 65 -8.81 -6.21 20.53
N TYR A 66 -8.14 -6.68 19.48
CA TYR A 66 -8.67 -6.62 18.13
C TYR A 66 -9.15 -7.96 17.60
N GLU A 67 -10.09 -7.91 16.67
CA GLU A 67 -10.55 -9.05 15.91
C GLU A 67 -9.62 -9.29 14.72
N TYR A 68 -9.40 -10.58 14.41
CA TYR A 68 -8.54 -10.99 13.29
C TYR A 68 -9.32 -11.86 12.33
N THR A 69 -9.14 -11.59 11.04
CA THR A 69 -9.66 -12.45 9.98
C THR A 69 -8.54 -13.27 9.34
N ARG A 70 -8.96 -14.35 8.70
CA ARG A 70 -8.06 -15.19 7.90
C ARG A 70 -8.34 -14.97 6.42
N GLU A 71 -7.35 -14.45 5.72
CA GLU A 71 -7.37 -14.30 4.29
C GLU A 71 -6.78 -15.51 3.56
N GLY A 72 -6.91 -15.56 2.25
CA GLY A 72 -6.32 -16.61 1.42
C GLY A 72 -4.81 -16.75 1.64
N ALA A 73 -4.31 -17.98 1.55
CA ALA A 73 -2.92 -18.36 1.81
C ALA A 73 -2.45 -18.31 3.27
N HIS A 74 -3.18 -17.69 4.19
CA HIS A 74 -2.84 -17.72 5.62
C HIS A 74 -3.36 -18.98 6.31
N SER A 75 -2.52 -19.61 7.12
CA SER A 75 -2.88 -20.79 7.93
C SER A 75 -3.66 -20.43 9.20
N SER A 76 -3.48 -19.20 9.72
CA SER A 76 -4.18 -18.69 10.90
C SER A 76 -4.74 -17.28 10.70
N PRO A 77 -5.73 -16.85 11.52
CA PRO A 77 -6.21 -15.47 11.51
C PRO A 77 -5.12 -14.54 12.01
N ARG A 78 -4.69 -13.58 11.16
CA ARG A 78 -3.67 -12.61 11.52
C ARG A 78 -3.84 -11.25 10.85
N ILE A 79 -4.93 -11.08 10.10
CA ILE A 79 -5.21 -9.85 9.36
C ILE A 79 -6.18 -9.00 10.17
N LEU A 80 -5.75 -7.78 10.48
CA LEU A 80 -6.61 -6.74 11.03
C LEU A 80 -7.44 -6.11 9.91
N PHE A 81 -8.66 -5.75 10.21
CA PHE A 81 -9.59 -5.19 9.23
C PHE A 81 -10.47 -4.11 9.86
N HIS A 82 -11.08 -3.31 9.01
CA HIS A 82 -12.10 -2.33 9.35
C HIS A 82 -13.25 -2.49 8.36
N GLU A 83 -14.32 -3.12 8.78
CA GLU A 83 -15.41 -3.53 7.89
C GLU A 83 -14.87 -4.21 6.61
N ASP A 84 -15.32 -3.76 5.43
CA ASP A 84 -14.81 -4.14 4.10
C ASP A 84 -13.98 -3.03 3.43
N ILE A 85 -13.58 -2.00 4.20
CA ILE A 85 -12.96 -0.77 3.70
C ILE A 85 -11.61 -0.45 4.38
N THR A 86 -10.90 -1.45 4.87
CA THR A 86 -9.63 -1.30 5.60
C THR A 86 -8.63 -0.39 4.88
N GLY A 87 -8.47 -0.53 3.58
CA GLY A 87 -7.56 0.32 2.80
C GLY A 87 -7.97 1.80 2.82
N LYS A 88 -9.27 2.09 2.74
CA LYS A 88 -9.81 3.45 2.82
C LYS A 88 -9.61 4.06 4.20
N GLU A 89 -9.81 3.27 5.25
CA GLU A 89 -9.59 3.71 6.64
C GLU A 89 -8.12 4.10 6.84
N ILE A 90 -7.18 3.22 6.51
CA ILE A 90 -5.75 3.47 6.66
C ILE A 90 -5.32 4.72 5.86
N THR A 91 -5.65 4.76 4.58
CA THR A 91 -5.22 5.88 3.71
C THR A 91 -5.86 7.20 4.13
N GLY A 92 -7.12 7.18 4.57
CA GLY A 92 -7.83 8.37 5.04
C GLY A 92 -7.20 8.96 6.29
N LYS A 93 -6.91 8.14 7.29
CA LYS A 93 -6.26 8.60 8.55
C LYS A 93 -4.84 9.08 8.31
N LEU A 94 -4.05 8.35 7.50
CA LEU A 94 -2.69 8.79 7.16
C LEU A 94 -2.69 10.11 6.39
N LEU A 95 -3.59 10.28 5.43
CA LEU A 95 -3.72 11.54 4.70
C LEU A 95 -4.14 12.70 5.61
N ALA A 96 -5.08 12.47 6.52
CA ALA A 96 -5.47 13.47 7.50
C ALA A 96 -4.26 13.89 8.36
N ARG A 97 -3.46 12.92 8.80
CA ARG A 97 -2.26 13.18 9.59
C ARG A 97 -1.19 13.94 8.81
N VAL A 98 -0.99 13.61 7.54
CA VAL A 98 -0.04 14.32 6.67
C VAL A 98 -0.46 15.78 6.46
N LYS A 99 -1.76 16.06 6.34
CA LYS A 99 -2.29 17.43 6.18
C LYS A 99 -2.09 18.32 7.41
N GLU A 100 -1.80 17.76 8.57
CA GLU A 100 -1.46 18.50 9.80
C GLU A 100 0.01 18.96 9.85
N LEU A 101 0.86 18.49 8.92
CA LEU A 101 2.29 18.78 8.93
C LEU A 101 2.60 20.05 8.13
N ASP A 102 3.11 21.07 8.79
CA ASP A 102 3.47 22.36 8.18
C ASP A 102 4.58 22.28 7.13
N ASN A 103 5.38 21.24 7.15
CA ASN A 103 6.51 21.02 6.24
C ASN A 103 6.17 20.11 5.04
N VAL A 104 4.89 19.80 4.83
CA VAL A 104 4.41 18.97 3.71
C VAL A 104 3.51 19.79 2.82
N GLU A 105 3.80 19.79 1.53
CA GLU A 105 2.97 20.41 0.49
C GLU A 105 2.37 19.30 -0.39
N ILE A 106 1.05 19.31 -0.58
CA ILE A 106 0.31 18.32 -1.36
C ILE A 106 -0.22 18.99 -2.64
N PHE A 107 0.16 18.44 -3.78
CA PHE A 107 -0.32 18.87 -5.08
C PHE A 107 -1.38 17.89 -5.59
N GLU A 108 -2.65 18.21 -5.34
CA GLU A 108 -3.78 17.42 -5.85
C GLU A 108 -3.99 17.69 -7.35
N TYR A 109 -4.57 16.75 -8.08
CA TYR A 109 -4.83 16.84 -9.53
C TYR A 109 -3.59 17.17 -10.37
N THR A 110 -2.44 16.70 -9.91
CA THR A 110 -1.15 16.96 -10.52
C THR A 110 -0.49 15.63 -10.88
N THR A 111 -0.03 15.52 -12.13
CA THR A 111 0.57 14.28 -12.64
C THR A 111 2.06 14.45 -12.81
N MET A 112 2.85 13.50 -12.29
CA MET A 112 4.27 13.41 -12.62
C MET A 112 4.41 12.94 -14.08
N THR A 113 5.00 13.77 -14.92
CA THR A 113 5.17 13.48 -16.36
C THR A 113 6.58 13.07 -16.73
N ASP A 114 7.56 13.39 -15.88
CA ASP A 114 8.95 13.01 -16.07
C ASP A 114 9.76 13.14 -14.77
N ILE A 115 11.00 12.64 -14.78
CA ILE A 115 12.02 12.96 -13.79
C ILE A 115 13.03 13.96 -14.36
N ILE A 116 13.64 14.74 -13.48
CA ILE A 116 14.80 15.56 -13.82
C ILE A 116 16.05 14.70 -13.62
N GLU A 117 16.71 14.34 -14.71
CA GLU A 117 17.93 13.54 -14.67
C GLU A 117 19.12 14.42 -15.08
N GLU A 118 20.18 14.41 -14.28
CA GLU A 118 21.43 15.12 -14.55
C GLU A 118 22.62 14.22 -14.20
N GLY A 119 23.33 13.75 -15.23
CA GLY A 119 24.52 12.93 -15.05
C GLY A 119 24.27 11.57 -14.37
N GLY A 120 23.15 10.92 -14.68
CA GLY A 120 22.74 9.62 -14.10
C GLY A 120 22.12 9.75 -12.70
N VAL A 121 21.81 10.96 -12.24
CA VAL A 121 21.23 11.20 -10.91
C VAL A 121 19.87 11.89 -11.04
N CYS A 122 18.86 11.34 -10.36
CA CYS A 122 17.55 12.00 -10.24
C CYS A 122 17.69 13.26 -9.37
N ARG A 123 17.23 14.40 -9.89
CA ARG A 123 17.27 15.71 -9.24
C ARG A 123 15.90 16.31 -9.00
N GLY A 124 14.85 15.52 -9.15
CA GLY A 124 13.48 15.96 -8.96
C GLY A 124 12.54 15.42 -10.03
N VAL A 125 11.40 16.07 -10.18
CA VAL A 125 10.34 15.65 -11.09
C VAL A 125 9.86 16.80 -11.96
N VAL A 126 9.32 16.48 -13.11
CA VAL A 126 8.46 17.35 -13.91
C VAL A 126 7.03 16.93 -13.66
N MET A 127 6.20 17.88 -13.32
CA MET A 127 4.78 17.62 -13.08
C MET A 127 3.91 18.54 -13.94
N GLN A 128 2.72 18.08 -14.28
CA GLN A 128 1.72 18.81 -15.01
C GLN A 128 0.49 19.02 -14.12
N GLU A 129 0.09 20.24 -13.97
CA GLU A 129 -1.11 20.66 -13.25
C GLU A 129 -2.37 20.45 -14.11
N GLN A 130 -3.54 20.56 -13.50
CA GLN A 130 -4.82 20.31 -14.18
C GLN A 130 -5.07 21.27 -15.36
N ASP A 131 -4.54 22.48 -15.32
CA ASP A 131 -4.65 23.49 -16.41
C ASP A 131 -3.68 23.23 -17.56
N GLY A 132 -2.87 22.17 -17.48
CA GLY A 132 -1.85 21.82 -18.47
C GLY A 132 -0.49 22.50 -18.25
N THR A 133 -0.35 23.36 -17.23
CA THR A 133 0.93 23.99 -16.90
C THR A 133 1.93 22.95 -16.42
N SER A 134 3.11 22.96 -16.99
CA SER A 134 4.21 22.08 -16.57
C SER A 134 5.15 22.83 -15.64
N ARG A 135 5.56 22.16 -14.56
CA ARG A 135 6.47 22.70 -13.54
C ARG A 135 7.56 21.68 -13.17
N ALA A 136 8.79 22.16 -13.07
CA ALA A 136 9.91 21.37 -12.56
C ALA A 136 10.05 21.59 -11.04
N VAL A 137 10.08 20.51 -10.28
CA VAL A 137 10.31 20.53 -8.84
C VAL A 137 11.61 19.78 -8.54
N ARG A 138 12.60 20.52 -8.04
CA ARG A 138 13.90 19.94 -7.68
C ARG A 138 13.87 19.36 -6.29
N SER A 139 14.49 18.19 -6.14
CA SER A 139 14.63 17.50 -4.84
C SER A 139 15.94 16.74 -4.77
N ALA A 140 16.42 16.55 -3.56
CA ALA A 140 17.60 15.69 -3.31
C ALA A 140 17.23 14.20 -3.41
N TYR A 141 15.99 13.86 -3.06
CA TYR A 141 15.46 12.50 -3.10
C TYR A 141 14.06 12.51 -3.71
N THR A 142 13.75 11.50 -4.51
CA THR A 142 12.43 11.30 -5.11
C THR A 142 11.96 9.88 -4.79
N ILE A 143 10.82 9.78 -4.12
CA ILE A 143 10.17 8.50 -3.84
C ILE A 143 9.03 8.33 -4.83
N VAL A 144 9.06 7.25 -5.62
CA VAL A 144 8.01 6.90 -6.56
C VAL A 144 7.10 5.85 -5.91
N ALA A 145 5.85 6.23 -5.65
CA ALA A 145 4.84 5.38 -5.03
C ALA A 145 3.52 5.43 -5.83
N SER A 146 3.61 5.41 -7.16
CA SER A 146 2.50 5.66 -8.09
C SER A 146 1.57 4.47 -8.34
N GLY A 147 1.81 3.33 -7.68
CA GLY A 147 1.03 2.11 -7.90
C GLY A 147 1.40 1.38 -9.20
N GLY A 148 0.55 0.43 -9.58
CA GLY A 148 0.78 -0.48 -10.69
C GLY A 148 0.03 -0.10 -11.98
N ILE A 149 -0.29 -1.12 -12.77
CA ILE A 149 -0.87 -1.00 -14.12
C ILE A 149 -2.33 -1.49 -14.19
N GLY A 150 -2.96 -1.75 -13.05
CA GLY A 150 -4.28 -2.38 -12.99
C GLY A 150 -5.38 -1.62 -13.75
N GLY A 151 -5.26 -0.29 -13.86
CA GLY A 151 -6.21 0.54 -14.61
C GLY A 151 -6.18 0.35 -16.12
N LEU A 152 -5.13 -0.27 -16.70
CA LEU A 152 -5.04 -0.57 -18.12
C LEU A 152 -5.90 -1.76 -18.54
N TYR A 153 -6.35 -2.59 -17.60
CA TYR A 153 -7.15 -3.78 -17.89
C TYR A 153 -8.63 -3.45 -17.90
N ARG A 154 -9.34 -3.93 -18.91
CA ARG A 154 -10.79 -3.72 -19.08
C ARG A 154 -11.61 -4.23 -17.89
N HIS A 155 -11.17 -5.34 -17.29
CA HIS A 155 -11.80 -5.97 -16.14
C HIS A 155 -10.80 -5.95 -14.99
N SER A 156 -10.90 -4.94 -14.16
CA SER A 156 -9.97 -4.73 -13.05
C SER A 156 -10.74 -4.27 -11.82
N THR A 157 -10.27 -4.67 -10.65
CA THR A 157 -10.71 -4.15 -9.36
C THR A 157 -9.91 -2.92 -8.92
N ASN A 158 -8.87 -2.57 -9.67
CA ASN A 158 -8.08 -1.37 -9.41
C ASN A 158 -8.75 -0.10 -9.96
N PHE A 159 -8.33 1.04 -9.43
CA PHE A 159 -8.79 2.33 -9.93
C PHE A 159 -8.29 2.59 -11.37
N PRO A 160 -9.12 3.20 -12.24
CA PRO A 160 -8.75 3.45 -13.64
C PRO A 160 -7.51 4.33 -13.84
N HIS A 161 -7.14 5.14 -12.85
CA HIS A 161 -5.97 6.01 -12.91
C HIS A 161 -4.63 5.29 -12.63
N LEU A 162 -4.65 4.00 -12.27
CA LEU A 162 -3.43 3.21 -12.10
C LEU A 162 -2.92 2.70 -13.46
N THR A 163 -2.30 3.59 -14.21
CA THR A 163 -1.90 3.39 -15.61
C THR A 163 -0.41 3.11 -15.80
N GLY A 164 0.35 3.04 -14.70
CA GLY A 164 1.77 2.67 -14.75
C GLY A 164 2.69 3.76 -15.32
N ASP A 165 2.33 5.01 -15.24
CA ASP A 165 3.06 6.15 -15.84
C ASP A 165 4.53 6.19 -15.37
N ALA A 166 4.78 5.89 -14.09
CA ALA A 166 6.14 5.83 -13.58
C ALA A 166 6.99 4.70 -14.19
N LEU A 167 6.39 3.61 -14.64
CA LEU A 167 7.11 2.55 -15.35
C LEU A 167 7.56 3.02 -16.73
N GLU A 168 6.72 3.78 -17.43
CA GLU A 168 7.09 4.37 -18.72
C GLU A 168 8.20 5.40 -18.56
N ILE A 169 8.12 6.26 -17.55
CA ILE A 169 9.18 7.21 -17.19
C ILE A 169 10.49 6.49 -16.87
N ALA A 170 10.44 5.44 -16.05
CA ALA A 170 11.60 4.65 -15.71
C ALA A 170 12.26 4.03 -16.95
N LYS A 171 11.46 3.47 -17.86
CA LYS A 171 11.93 2.92 -19.14
C LYS A 171 12.58 3.99 -20.02
N LYS A 172 11.97 5.17 -20.11
CA LYS A 172 12.51 6.32 -20.88
C LYS A 172 13.91 6.71 -20.40
N HIS A 173 14.18 6.63 -19.10
CA HIS A 173 15.46 6.98 -18.50
C HIS A 173 16.41 5.77 -18.33
N GLY A 174 16.12 4.62 -18.95
CA GLY A 174 16.97 3.44 -18.90
C GLY A 174 17.05 2.78 -17.51
N ILE A 175 16.10 3.09 -16.63
CA ILE A 175 16.01 2.46 -15.30
C ILE A 175 15.53 1.03 -15.50
N ARG A 176 16.25 0.08 -14.91
CA ARG A 176 15.91 -1.34 -15.01
C ARG A 176 14.58 -1.62 -14.32
N LEU A 177 13.66 -2.24 -15.05
CA LEU A 177 12.41 -2.79 -14.52
C LEU A 177 12.56 -4.29 -14.29
N GLU A 178 11.98 -4.79 -13.22
CA GLU A 178 11.92 -6.22 -12.88
C GLU A 178 10.46 -6.66 -12.75
N HIS A 179 10.20 -7.93 -13.07
CA HIS A 179 8.89 -8.56 -12.86
C HIS A 179 7.70 -7.83 -13.51
N THR A 180 7.90 -7.27 -14.69
CA THR A 180 6.85 -6.53 -15.42
C THR A 180 5.69 -7.42 -15.88
N ASP A 181 5.85 -8.71 -15.80
CA ASP A 181 4.87 -9.77 -16.06
C ASP A 181 4.05 -10.18 -14.83
N TYR A 182 4.41 -9.66 -13.63
CA TYR A 182 3.71 -9.99 -12.39
C TYR A 182 2.38 -9.23 -12.31
N VAL A 183 1.33 -9.83 -12.86
CA VAL A 183 -0.05 -9.33 -12.78
C VAL A 183 -0.89 -10.34 -12.02
N GLN A 184 -1.42 -9.91 -10.88
CA GLN A 184 -2.30 -10.76 -10.09
C GLN A 184 -3.69 -10.84 -10.73
N ILE A 185 -4.16 -12.07 -10.98
CA ILE A 185 -5.52 -12.34 -11.43
C ILE A 185 -6.33 -12.81 -10.23
N HIS A 186 -7.38 -12.05 -9.89
CA HIS A 186 -8.26 -12.39 -8.77
C HIS A 186 -9.28 -13.47 -9.23
N PRO A 187 -9.24 -14.70 -8.69
CA PRO A 187 -10.02 -15.82 -9.23
C PRO A 187 -11.52 -15.75 -8.92
N THR A 188 -11.92 -14.92 -7.96
CA THR A 188 -13.30 -14.84 -7.42
C THR A 188 -14.00 -13.50 -7.69
N THR A 189 -13.48 -12.70 -8.61
CA THR A 189 -14.09 -11.41 -8.96
C THR A 189 -15.37 -11.62 -9.74
N LEU A 190 -16.49 -11.10 -9.22
CA LEU A 190 -17.76 -11.11 -9.92
C LEU A 190 -17.78 -10.06 -11.04
N TYR A 191 -17.91 -10.50 -12.29
CA TYR A 191 -18.15 -9.59 -13.40
C TYR A 191 -19.63 -9.17 -13.46
N SER A 192 -19.91 -7.96 -13.02
CA SER A 192 -21.22 -7.33 -13.17
C SER A 192 -21.07 -5.91 -13.70
N LYS A 193 -21.96 -5.52 -14.63
CA LYS A 193 -22.02 -4.13 -15.11
C LYS A 193 -22.49 -3.14 -14.04
N THR A 194 -23.03 -3.64 -12.93
CA THR A 194 -23.76 -2.84 -11.94
C THR A 194 -23.09 -2.75 -10.58
N VAL A 195 -22.09 -3.58 -10.30
CA VAL A 195 -21.45 -3.63 -8.97
C VAL A 195 -19.94 -3.72 -9.12
N SER A 196 -19.28 -2.68 -8.67
CA SER A 196 -17.86 -2.68 -8.41
C SER A 196 -17.68 -3.09 -6.96
N TYR A 197 -17.31 -4.34 -6.70
CA TYR A 197 -16.87 -4.74 -5.36
C TYR A 197 -15.40 -4.38 -5.21
N THR A 198 -15.16 -3.39 -4.40
CA THR A 198 -13.85 -3.16 -3.80
C THR A 198 -13.87 -3.87 -2.45
N HIS A 199 -13.12 -4.94 -2.34
CA HIS A 199 -12.75 -5.50 -1.04
C HIS A 199 -11.58 -4.73 -0.46
#